data_d65f2b1d0abd1c82e7f0f993c457d6f1
#
_entry.id   d65f2b1d0abd1c82e7f0f993c457d6f1
#
_cell.length_a   1.000
_cell.length_b   1.000
_cell.length_c   1.000
_cell.angle_alpha   90.00
_cell.angle_beta   90.00
_cell.angle_gamma   90.00
#
_symmetry.space_group_name_H-M   'P 1'
#
loop_
_entity.id
_entity.type
_entity.pdbx_description
1 polymer ?
#
loop_
_entity_poly.entity_id
_entity_poly.type
_entity_poly.pdbx_seq_one_letter_code
_entity_poly.pdbx_strand_id
1 'polypeptide(L)'
;LYDEKGKKLELDQSVYKDLGLSTPTNPYNAELCVNRGIFAMLNEAVRALVDDKIVEKAEEVDLAMIMGTGFPPFKGGLMKYADSIGTRKITDELLRFADDVGPRFKPAESLMKMADGNEKFYDKF
;
A
#
# COMPACT_ATOMS: atom_id res chain seq x y z
N LEU A 1 7.40 -16.33 19.65
CA LEU A 1 8.24 -17.43 20.14
C LEU A 1 8.11 -18.65 19.21
N TYR A 2 9.09 -19.51 19.24
CA TYR A 2 9.12 -20.78 18.51
C TYR A 2 9.59 -21.88 19.48
N ASP A 3 9.07 -23.08 19.31
CA ASP A 3 9.55 -24.25 20.06
C ASP A 3 10.86 -24.79 19.47
N GLU A 4 11.44 -25.81 20.10
CA GLU A 4 12.69 -26.46 19.66
C GLU A 4 12.61 -27.08 18.25
N LYS A 5 11.38 -27.32 17.74
CA LYS A 5 11.10 -27.86 16.40
C LYS A 5 10.78 -26.77 15.38
N GLY A 6 10.88 -25.47 15.76
CA GLY A 6 10.57 -24.34 14.91
C GLY A 6 9.08 -24.06 14.70
N LYS A 7 8.20 -24.67 15.50
CA LYS A 7 6.77 -24.40 15.44
C LYS A 7 6.46 -23.09 16.16
N LYS A 8 5.67 -22.22 15.53
CA LYS A 8 5.24 -20.95 16.09
C LYS A 8 4.37 -21.19 17.35
N LEU A 9 4.80 -20.61 18.45
CA LEU A 9 4.08 -20.56 19.71
C LEU A 9 3.21 -19.29 19.80
N GLU A 10 2.47 -19.16 20.91
CA GLU A 10 1.72 -17.95 21.21
C GLU A 10 2.63 -16.71 21.36
N LEU A 11 2.04 -15.56 21.19
CA LEU A 11 2.73 -14.27 21.31
C LEU A 11 3.14 -14.07 22.78
N ASP A 12 4.40 -13.74 23.01
CA ASP A 12 4.88 -13.38 24.34
C ASP A 12 4.40 -11.97 24.69
N GLN A 13 3.44 -11.90 25.58
CA GLN A 13 2.85 -10.62 26.01
C GLN A 13 3.83 -9.77 26.85
N SER A 14 4.89 -10.38 27.42
CA SER A 14 5.89 -9.63 28.19
C SER A 14 6.63 -8.60 27.36
N VAL A 15 6.78 -8.85 26.06
CA VAL A 15 7.43 -7.94 25.09
C VAL A 15 6.82 -6.55 25.11
N TYR A 16 5.50 -6.43 25.23
CA TYR A 16 4.83 -5.13 25.30
C TYR A 16 5.27 -4.33 26.54
N LYS A 17 5.35 -5.01 27.69
CA LYS A 17 5.82 -4.39 28.94
C LYS A 17 7.27 -3.96 28.85
N ASP A 18 8.14 -4.81 28.29
CA ASP A 18 9.58 -4.54 28.17
C ASP A 18 9.85 -3.36 27.23
N LEU A 19 8.99 -3.17 26.22
CA LEU A 19 9.03 -2.06 25.28
C LEU A 19 8.31 -0.80 25.79
N GLY A 20 7.68 -0.84 26.96
CA GLY A 20 6.86 0.26 27.49
C GLY A 20 5.59 0.53 26.68
N LEU A 21 5.11 -0.47 25.94
CA LEU A 21 3.92 -0.37 25.12
C LEU A 21 2.69 -0.97 25.84
N SER A 22 1.54 -0.41 25.55
CA SER A 22 0.27 -1.02 25.97
C SER A 22 -0.04 -2.25 25.12
N THR A 23 -0.54 -3.32 25.72
CA THR A 23 -1.07 -4.46 24.96
C THR A 23 -2.23 -3.98 24.09
N PRO A 24 -2.23 -4.27 22.77
CA PRO A 24 -3.32 -3.86 21.89
C PRO A 24 -4.66 -4.41 22.37
N THR A 25 -5.63 -3.53 22.61
CA THR A 25 -6.98 -3.91 23.05
C THR A 25 -7.95 -4.06 21.88
N ASN A 26 -7.60 -3.50 20.73
CA ASN A 26 -8.44 -3.58 19.54
C ASN A 26 -8.11 -4.82 18.70
N PRO A 27 -9.13 -5.48 18.13
CA PRO A 27 -8.90 -6.59 17.21
C PRO A 27 -8.09 -6.12 16.00
N TYR A 28 -7.18 -6.99 15.56
CA TYR A 28 -6.39 -6.76 14.36
C TYR A 28 -7.29 -6.63 13.12
N ASN A 29 -7.22 -5.49 12.44
CA ASN A 29 -7.90 -5.28 11.17
C ASN A 29 -6.92 -5.58 10.02
N ALA A 30 -7.02 -6.79 9.47
CA ALA A 30 -6.15 -7.25 8.39
C ALA A 30 -6.29 -6.39 7.13
N GLU A 31 -7.50 -6.00 6.77
CA GLU A 31 -7.77 -5.16 5.60
C GLU A 31 -7.10 -3.79 5.72
N LEU A 32 -7.23 -3.15 6.88
CA LEU A 32 -6.58 -1.87 7.14
C LEU A 32 -5.06 -1.96 7.01
N CYS A 33 -4.45 -3.02 7.55
CA CYS A 33 -3.00 -3.22 7.44
C CYS A 33 -2.55 -3.45 6.01
N VAL A 34 -3.27 -4.27 5.25
CA VAL A 34 -2.99 -4.52 3.82
C VAL A 34 -3.14 -3.23 3.02
N ASN A 35 -4.25 -2.50 3.19
CA ASN A 35 -4.50 -1.25 2.47
C ASN A 35 -3.43 -0.20 2.77
N ARG A 36 -2.97 -0.07 4.01
CA ARG A 36 -1.87 0.85 4.35
C ARG A 36 -0.59 0.53 3.58
N GLY A 37 -0.23 -0.76 3.48
CA GLY A 37 0.94 -1.18 2.71
C GLY A 37 0.76 -0.95 1.22
N ILE A 38 -0.32 -1.44 0.64
CA ILE A 38 -0.61 -1.37 -0.80
C ILE A 38 -0.76 0.09 -1.27
N PHE A 39 -1.46 0.94 -0.54
CA PHE A 39 -1.66 2.33 -0.98
C PHE A 39 -0.40 3.18 -0.83
N ALA A 40 0.47 2.88 0.15
CA ALA A 40 1.80 3.47 0.18
C ALA A 40 2.63 3.08 -1.05
N MET A 41 2.62 1.80 -1.43
CA MET A 41 3.30 1.32 -2.66
C MET A 41 2.71 1.97 -3.92
N LEU A 42 1.38 2.07 -4.00
CA LEU A 42 0.69 2.76 -5.10
C LEU A 42 1.10 4.23 -5.21
N ASN A 43 1.15 4.93 -4.11
CA ASN A 43 1.54 6.34 -4.08
C ASN A 43 2.97 6.56 -4.60
N GLU A 44 3.92 5.70 -4.21
CA GLU A 44 5.29 5.75 -4.74
C GLU A 44 5.37 5.32 -6.22
N ALA A 45 4.59 4.32 -6.63
CA ALA A 45 4.51 3.92 -8.02
C ALA A 45 3.96 5.03 -8.93
N VAL A 46 2.99 5.80 -8.44
CA VAL A 46 2.48 7.00 -9.16
C VAL A 46 3.57 8.04 -9.32
N ARG A 47 4.38 8.30 -8.30
CA ARG A 47 5.51 9.23 -8.43
C ARG A 47 6.50 8.75 -9.48
N ALA A 48 6.89 7.48 -9.45
CA ALA A 48 7.82 6.92 -10.42
C ALA A 48 7.30 6.98 -11.87
N LEU A 49 6.00 6.76 -12.08
CA LEU A 49 5.37 6.75 -13.41
C LEU A 49 5.06 8.17 -13.91
N VAL A 50 4.46 9.00 -13.06
CA VAL A 50 3.86 10.27 -13.51
C VAL A 50 4.74 11.47 -13.21
N ASP A 51 5.27 11.57 -11.99
CA ASP A 51 6.01 12.74 -11.54
C ASP A 51 7.47 12.67 -11.99
N ASP A 52 8.15 11.57 -11.71
CA ASP A 52 9.58 11.38 -11.93
C ASP A 52 9.90 10.77 -13.32
N LYS A 53 8.91 10.17 -13.98
CA LYS A 53 9.03 9.53 -15.30
C LYS A 53 10.18 8.52 -15.37
N ILE A 54 10.36 7.73 -14.32
CA ILE A 54 11.35 6.65 -14.24
C ILE A 54 10.95 5.50 -15.18
N VAL A 55 9.65 5.29 -15.34
CA VAL A 55 9.04 4.36 -16.28
C VAL A 55 8.02 5.12 -17.13
N GLU A 56 7.73 4.61 -18.33
CA GLU A 56 6.86 5.29 -19.30
C GLU A 56 5.43 4.75 -19.29
N LYS A 57 5.25 3.48 -18.92
CA LYS A 57 3.99 2.77 -19.02
C LYS A 57 3.56 2.11 -17.72
N ALA A 58 2.25 2.06 -17.50
CA ALA A 58 1.66 1.40 -16.35
C ALA A 58 2.00 -0.10 -16.29
N GLU A 59 2.09 -0.79 -17.46
CA GLU A 59 2.47 -2.19 -17.56
C GLU A 59 3.90 -2.46 -17.09
N GLU A 60 4.82 -1.51 -17.25
CA GLU A 60 6.21 -1.65 -16.79
C GLU A 60 6.26 -1.66 -15.26
N VAL A 61 5.47 -0.80 -14.62
CA VAL A 61 5.30 -0.83 -13.16
C VAL A 61 4.73 -2.17 -12.71
N ASP A 62 3.67 -2.63 -13.38
CA ASP A 62 3.02 -3.89 -13.02
C ASP A 62 3.95 -5.08 -13.16
N LEU A 63 4.70 -5.16 -14.25
CA LEU A 63 5.69 -6.21 -14.46
C LEU A 63 6.78 -6.16 -13.38
N ALA A 64 7.32 -4.97 -13.10
CA ALA A 64 8.34 -4.79 -12.07
C ALA A 64 7.84 -5.21 -10.69
N MET A 65 6.60 -4.87 -10.34
CA MET A 65 6.02 -5.23 -9.04
C MET A 65 5.74 -6.73 -8.92
N ILE A 66 5.25 -7.38 -9.98
CA ILE A 66 5.01 -8.82 -9.98
C ILE A 66 6.35 -9.56 -9.85
N MET A 67 7.34 -9.22 -10.68
CA MET A 67 8.62 -9.93 -10.74
C MET A 67 9.55 -9.58 -9.57
N GLY A 68 9.56 -8.33 -9.13
CA GLY A 68 10.48 -7.84 -8.11
C GLY A 68 9.99 -8.02 -6.67
N THR A 69 8.70 -7.91 -6.43
CA THR A 69 8.14 -7.96 -5.07
C THR A 69 7.18 -9.12 -4.83
N GLY A 70 6.84 -9.89 -5.87
CA GLY A 70 5.85 -10.95 -5.78
C GLY A 70 4.42 -10.43 -5.65
N PHE A 71 4.13 -9.23 -6.16
CA PHE A 71 2.74 -8.73 -6.17
C PHE A 71 1.82 -9.74 -6.87
N PRO A 72 0.62 -10.00 -6.35
CA PRO A 72 -0.24 -11.07 -6.85
C PRO A 72 -0.59 -10.91 -8.34
N PRO A 73 -0.13 -11.79 -9.24
CA PRO A 73 -0.34 -11.65 -10.69
C PRO A 73 -1.81 -11.73 -11.09
N PHE A 74 -2.64 -12.41 -10.31
CA PHE A 74 -4.09 -12.49 -10.56
C PHE A 74 -4.83 -11.16 -10.33
N LYS A 75 -4.16 -10.15 -9.72
CA LYS A 75 -4.65 -8.77 -9.64
C LYS A 75 -4.30 -7.94 -10.90
N GLY A 76 -3.48 -8.50 -11.80
CA GLY A 76 -3.01 -7.83 -13.01
C GLY A 76 -1.80 -6.93 -12.83
N GLY A 77 -1.33 -6.78 -11.58
CA GLY A 77 -0.27 -5.86 -11.18
C GLY A 77 -0.79 -4.69 -10.35
N LEU A 78 0.12 -3.84 -9.90
CA LEU A 78 -0.18 -2.78 -8.94
C LEU A 78 -1.04 -1.66 -9.55
N MET A 79 -0.70 -1.19 -10.77
CA MET A 79 -1.43 -0.12 -11.46
C MET A 79 -2.78 -0.61 -12.00
N LYS A 80 -2.84 -1.86 -12.51
CA LYS A 80 -4.11 -2.48 -12.89
C LYS A 80 -5.05 -2.66 -11.71
N TYR A 81 -4.49 -3.05 -10.57
CA TYR A 81 -5.24 -3.12 -9.33
C TYR A 81 -5.73 -1.74 -8.86
N ALA A 82 -4.90 -0.69 -9.00
CA ALA A 82 -5.31 0.68 -8.71
C ALA A 82 -6.51 1.12 -9.56
N ASP A 83 -6.50 0.81 -10.86
CA ASP A 83 -7.62 1.08 -11.76
C ASP A 83 -8.91 0.36 -11.36
N SER A 84 -8.79 -0.85 -10.78
CA SER A 84 -9.94 -1.61 -10.28
C SER A 84 -10.55 -1.01 -9.01
N ILE A 85 -9.73 -0.34 -8.19
CA ILE A 85 -10.18 0.36 -6.96
C ILE A 85 -10.75 1.74 -7.29
N GLY A 86 -10.10 2.45 -8.22
CA GLY A 86 -10.37 3.83 -8.59
C GLY A 86 -9.49 4.85 -7.85
N THR A 87 -8.95 5.79 -8.61
CA THR A 87 -8.02 6.82 -8.12
C THR A 87 -8.60 7.68 -6.99
N ARG A 88 -9.90 7.99 -7.07
CA ARG A 88 -10.62 8.75 -6.01
C ARG A 88 -10.56 8.02 -4.67
N LYS A 89 -10.96 6.74 -4.64
CA LYS A 89 -10.97 5.96 -3.40
C LYS A 89 -9.57 5.82 -2.79
N ILE A 90 -8.56 5.60 -3.64
CA ILE A 90 -7.15 5.50 -3.19
C ILE A 90 -6.70 6.81 -2.57
N THR A 91 -7.01 7.95 -3.21
CA THR A 91 -6.65 9.29 -2.73
C THR A 91 -7.30 9.58 -1.37
N ASP A 92 -8.59 9.31 -1.24
CA ASP A 92 -9.34 9.57 0.01
C ASP A 92 -8.78 8.72 1.18
N GLU A 93 -8.44 7.45 0.94
CA GLU A 93 -7.83 6.60 1.95
C GLU A 93 -6.39 7.05 2.31
N LEU A 94 -5.60 7.49 1.34
CA LEU A 94 -4.26 8.03 1.60
C LEU A 94 -4.32 9.31 2.42
N LEU A 95 -5.27 10.21 2.16
CA LEU A 95 -5.49 11.41 2.97
C LEU A 95 -5.85 11.04 4.41
N ARG A 96 -6.76 10.09 4.59
CA ARG A 96 -7.10 9.57 5.91
C ARG A 96 -5.88 8.99 6.63
N PHE A 97 -5.05 8.20 5.94
CA PHE A 97 -3.81 7.67 6.53
C PHE A 97 -2.78 8.76 6.82
N ALA A 98 -2.74 9.83 6.03
CA ALA A 98 -1.86 10.97 6.31
C ALA A 98 -2.24 11.67 7.62
N ASP A 99 -3.53 11.80 7.91
CA ASP A 99 -4.06 12.40 9.14
C ASP A 99 -3.87 11.46 10.35
N ASP A 100 -4.21 10.17 10.20
CA ASP A 100 -4.22 9.21 11.30
C ASP A 100 -2.82 8.68 11.66
N VAL A 101 -1.93 8.54 10.66
CA VAL A 101 -0.66 7.82 10.79
C VAL A 101 0.55 8.71 10.58
N GLY A 102 0.46 9.66 9.63
CA GLY A 102 1.51 10.63 9.40
C GLY A 102 1.77 10.96 7.93
N PRO A 103 2.59 12.00 7.68
CA PRO A 103 2.72 12.68 6.39
C PRO A 103 3.28 11.80 5.26
N ARG A 104 3.88 10.64 5.57
CA ARG A 104 4.36 9.69 4.56
C ARG A 104 3.27 9.16 3.63
N PHE A 105 2.00 9.24 4.07
CA PHE A 105 0.84 8.81 3.29
C PHE A 105 0.22 9.92 2.46
N LYS A 106 0.78 11.14 2.50
CA LYS A 106 0.26 12.24 1.69
C LYS A 106 0.26 11.86 0.21
N PRO A 107 -0.91 11.90 -0.48
CA PRO A 107 -1.00 11.52 -1.88
C PRO A 107 -0.10 12.39 -2.76
N ALA A 108 0.44 11.79 -3.82
CA ALA A 108 1.11 12.51 -4.90
C ALA A 108 0.15 13.51 -5.55
N GLU A 109 0.64 14.68 -5.96
CA GLU A 109 -0.21 15.70 -6.60
C GLU A 109 -0.82 15.20 -7.91
N SER A 110 -0.06 14.41 -8.67
CA SER A 110 -0.54 13.76 -9.89
C SER A 110 -1.69 12.80 -9.61
N LEU A 111 -1.61 12.02 -8.52
CA LEU A 111 -2.70 11.12 -8.12
C LEU A 111 -3.96 11.89 -7.75
N MET A 112 -3.84 13.02 -7.05
CA MET A 112 -4.96 13.89 -6.72
C MET A 112 -5.63 14.45 -7.99
N LYS A 113 -4.84 14.91 -8.95
CA LYS A 113 -5.34 15.40 -10.26
C LYS A 113 -6.07 14.31 -11.03
N MET A 114 -5.52 13.10 -11.07
CA MET A 114 -6.17 11.94 -11.68
C MET A 114 -7.48 11.57 -10.99
N ALA A 115 -7.52 11.67 -9.67
CA ALA A 115 -8.74 11.43 -8.88
C ALA A 115 -9.84 12.45 -9.20
N ASP A 116 -9.49 13.72 -9.42
CA ASP A 116 -10.45 14.76 -9.82
C ASP A 116 -11.07 14.50 -11.19
N GLY A 117 -10.26 13.98 -12.13
CA GLY A 117 -10.71 13.58 -13.47
C GLY A 117 -11.32 12.17 -13.53
N ASN A 118 -11.34 11.42 -12.45
CA ASN A 118 -11.70 9.99 -12.43
C ASN A 118 -10.92 9.17 -13.50
N GLU A 119 -9.66 9.52 -13.68
CA GLU A 119 -8.79 8.94 -14.70
C GLU A 119 -8.22 7.58 -14.27
N LYS A 120 -7.91 6.74 -15.26
CA LYS A 120 -7.25 5.44 -15.07
C LYS A 120 -5.82 5.48 -15.59
N PHE A 121 -4.97 4.69 -14.97
CA PHE A 121 -3.56 4.59 -15.38
C PHE A 121 -3.41 3.96 -16.76
N TYR A 122 -4.13 2.87 -17.03
CA TYR A 122 -4.07 2.15 -18.30
C TYR A 122 -4.71 2.87 -19.49
N ASP A 123 -5.48 3.92 -19.24
CA ASP A 123 -6.05 4.75 -20.31
C ASP A 123 -5.11 5.93 -20.67
N LYS A 124 -4.12 6.20 -19.80
CA LYS A 124 -3.30 7.43 -19.90
C LYS A 124 -1.80 7.18 -20.09
N PHE A 125 -1.30 6.03 -19.62
CA PHE A 125 0.13 5.69 -19.61
C PHE A 125 0.42 4.33 -20.19
#